data_2fb3ad048e89ba0f4465ac5f766696f3
#
_entry.id   2fb3ad048e89ba0f4465ac5f766696f3
#
_cell.length_a   1.000
_cell.length_b   1.000
_cell.length_c   1.000
_cell.angle_alpha   90.00
_cell.angle_beta   90.00
_cell.angle_gamma   90.00
#
_symmetry.space_group_name_H-M   'P 1'
#
loop_
_entity.id
_entity.type
_entity.pdbx_description
1 polymer ?
#
loop_
_entity_poly.entity_id
_entity_poly.type
_entity_poly.pdbx_seq_one_letter_code
_entity_poly.pdbx_strand_id
1 'polypeptide(L)'
;MPSRHDLPVPQMTATNKQKLELTWIRKENQSLLEPHVRIELADDPQQEGSPVRCHEATLAICPEPRCACFDLRFHWLPPSVNALAAAGPPAPEFWLSLKTKTVFLTPELEKEPELLRLAEILRAELTDADLLQLREWFLATKLAVIQTTPPSEMDITNLPYADGGLMVRFVEVFPYGSPLNFTWNGEAWAVDEQYCVQPGCECKEMVLSFLRLMDAAGRNIAAIKCPPALYYNHHTQRAKPVARGQEGSPPLDSLLAALKREHESLNRQLETRHLILQSLYARHFLAQTSKGLQSQLANPVSAVSHKIGRNEPCPCGSGRKYKQCCLGKSGE
;
A
#
# COMPACT_ATOMS: atom_id res chain seq x y z
N MET A 1 10.16 -10.44 27.60
CA MET A 1 9.93 -10.86 26.21
C MET A 1 10.28 -12.34 26.11
N PRO A 2 9.33 -13.25 25.89
CA PRO A 2 9.67 -14.66 25.74
C PRO A 2 10.16 -14.92 24.31
N SER A 3 11.24 -15.68 24.21
CA SER A 3 11.90 -16.13 22.99
C SER A 3 10.97 -17.03 22.15
N ARG A 4 10.84 -16.70 20.88
CA ARG A 4 10.14 -17.53 19.89
C ARG A 4 10.95 -18.81 19.67
N HIS A 5 10.35 -19.94 19.99
CA HIS A 5 10.85 -21.24 19.56
C HIS A 5 10.45 -21.46 18.10
N ASP A 6 11.44 -21.47 17.21
CA ASP A 6 11.28 -21.96 15.83
C ASP A 6 11.01 -23.47 15.89
N LEU A 7 9.77 -23.86 15.70
CA LEU A 7 9.40 -25.25 15.47
C LEU A 7 9.80 -25.66 14.05
N PRO A 8 10.45 -26.81 13.84
CA PRO A 8 10.81 -27.27 12.51
C PRO A 8 9.54 -27.55 11.68
N VAL A 9 9.50 -26.97 10.48
CA VAL A 9 8.41 -27.15 9.51
C VAL A 9 8.50 -28.59 8.97
N PRO A 10 7.46 -29.42 9.10
CA PRO A 10 7.42 -30.71 8.44
C PRO A 10 7.42 -30.52 6.92
N GLN A 11 8.36 -31.15 6.22
CA GLN A 11 8.34 -31.23 4.77
C GLN A 11 7.18 -32.15 4.36
N MET A 12 6.08 -31.57 3.89
CA MET A 12 4.94 -32.28 3.33
C MET A 12 5.25 -32.67 1.88
N THR A 13 5.32 -33.95 1.62
CA THR A 13 5.43 -34.53 0.25
C THR A 13 4.14 -34.32 -0.54
N ALA A 14 4.30 -33.86 -1.77
CA ALA A 14 3.24 -33.42 -2.67
C ALA A 14 2.39 -34.59 -3.22
N THR A 15 1.28 -34.90 -2.54
CA THR A 15 0.12 -35.63 -3.14
C THR A 15 -1.20 -35.22 -2.46
N ASN A 16 -1.36 -33.95 -2.13
CA ASN A 16 -2.56 -33.52 -1.40
C ASN A 16 -3.53 -32.80 -2.32
N LYS A 17 -4.75 -33.34 -2.43
CA LYS A 17 -5.94 -32.74 -3.08
C LYS A 17 -6.45 -31.53 -2.26
N GLN A 18 -5.56 -30.60 -1.97
CA GLN A 18 -5.90 -29.32 -1.37
C GLN A 18 -5.79 -28.29 -2.48
N LYS A 19 -6.81 -27.46 -2.65
CA LYS A 19 -6.84 -26.45 -3.70
C LYS A 19 -7.35 -25.15 -3.11
N LEU A 20 -6.52 -24.10 -3.23
CA LEU A 20 -6.92 -22.74 -3.04
C LEU A 20 -7.33 -22.13 -4.38
N GLU A 21 -8.46 -21.45 -4.42
CA GLU A 21 -8.92 -20.69 -5.57
C GLU A 21 -9.30 -19.28 -5.12
N LEU A 22 -8.64 -18.26 -5.69
CA LEU A 22 -8.99 -16.87 -5.53
C LEU A 22 -9.72 -16.40 -6.78
N THR A 23 -10.99 -16.02 -6.63
CA THR A 23 -11.84 -15.53 -7.71
C THR A 23 -12.28 -14.09 -7.44
N TRP A 24 -12.71 -13.41 -8.50
CA TRP A 24 -13.13 -12.00 -8.41
C TRP A 24 -14.59 -11.90 -8.85
N ILE A 25 -15.47 -11.56 -7.92
CA ILE A 25 -16.91 -11.53 -8.15
C ILE A 25 -17.36 -10.07 -8.25
N ARG A 26 -18.16 -9.77 -9.27
CA ARG A 26 -18.85 -8.49 -9.38
C ARG A 26 -20.22 -8.60 -8.75
N LYS A 27 -20.45 -7.86 -7.65
CA LYS A 27 -21.80 -7.70 -7.10
C LYS A 27 -22.58 -6.66 -7.91
N GLU A 28 -23.89 -6.83 -7.99
CA GLU A 28 -24.79 -5.88 -8.61
C GLU A 28 -24.63 -4.51 -7.93
N ASN A 29 -24.52 -3.45 -8.74
CA ASN A 29 -24.34 -2.06 -8.29
C ASN A 29 -23.00 -1.70 -7.64
N GLN A 30 -21.98 -2.54 -7.76
CA GLN A 30 -20.63 -2.21 -7.29
C GLN A 30 -19.66 -2.04 -8.46
N SER A 31 -18.84 -0.98 -8.39
CA SER A 31 -17.79 -0.70 -9.38
C SER A 31 -16.55 -1.57 -9.20
N LEU A 32 -16.28 -2.02 -7.97
CA LEU A 32 -15.14 -2.85 -7.64
C LEU A 32 -15.53 -4.34 -7.65
N LEU A 33 -14.61 -5.17 -8.13
CA LEU A 33 -14.70 -6.61 -7.97
C LEU A 33 -14.34 -6.95 -6.51
N GLU A 34 -15.06 -7.87 -5.90
CA GLU A 34 -14.74 -8.38 -4.57
C GLU A 34 -13.98 -9.70 -4.69
N PRO A 35 -12.90 -9.89 -3.91
CA PRO A 35 -12.21 -11.16 -3.87
C PRO A 35 -13.03 -12.18 -3.07
N HIS A 36 -13.10 -13.37 -3.61
CA HIS A 36 -13.73 -14.52 -3.01
C HIS A 36 -12.73 -15.67 -2.96
N VAL A 37 -12.58 -16.26 -1.79
CA VAL A 37 -11.63 -17.36 -1.57
C VAL A 37 -12.40 -18.65 -1.37
N ARG A 38 -12.00 -19.68 -2.10
CA ARG A 38 -12.49 -21.04 -1.96
C ARG A 38 -11.33 -21.98 -1.65
N ILE A 39 -11.47 -22.78 -0.61
CA ILE A 39 -10.51 -23.81 -0.23
C ILE A 39 -11.20 -25.16 -0.21
N GLU A 40 -10.66 -26.10 -0.96
CA GLU A 40 -11.10 -27.50 -0.96
C GLU A 40 -10.18 -28.30 -0.03
N LEU A 41 -10.76 -28.94 0.98
CA LEU A 41 -10.09 -29.80 1.94
C LEU A 41 -10.59 -31.22 1.83
N ALA A 42 -9.70 -32.18 1.61
CA ALA A 42 -10.02 -33.60 1.81
C ALA A 42 -10.05 -33.91 3.32
N ASP A 43 -11.04 -34.65 3.79
CA ASP A 43 -11.17 -35.06 5.19
C ASP A 43 -9.96 -35.89 5.65
N ASP A 44 -9.52 -36.82 4.78
CA ASP A 44 -8.24 -37.52 4.93
C ASP A 44 -7.42 -37.37 3.64
N PRO A 45 -6.34 -36.55 3.67
CA PRO A 45 -5.52 -36.32 2.51
C PRO A 45 -4.74 -37.55 2.02
N GLN A 46 -4.58 -38.56 2.88
CA GLN A 46 -3.88 -39.81 2.55
C GLN A 46 -4.78 -40.87 1.93
N GLN A 47 -6.08 -40.69 2.07
CA GLN A 47 -7.08 -41.66 1.54
C GLN A 47 -7.60 -41.25 0.15
N GLU A 48 -7.37 -42.07 -0.83
CA GLU A 48 -7.97 -41.88 -2.17
C GLU A 48 -9.49 -42.01 -2.11
N GLY A 49 -10.21 -40.96 -2.60
CA GLY A 49 -11.67 -40.90 -2.53
C GLY A 49 -12.24 -40.35 -1.23
N SER A 50 -11.39 -39.82 -0.34
CA SER A 50 -11.85 -39.06 0.85
C SER A 50 -12.80 -37.94 0.46
N PRO A 51 -13.88 -37.68 1.23
CA PRO A 51 -14.80 -36.59 1.00
C PRO A 51 -14.04 -35.25 0.99
N VAL A 52 -14.44 -34.36 0.08
CA VAL A 52 -13.87 -33.01 -0.02
C VAL A 52 -14.88 -32.02 0.53
N ARG A 53 -14.48 -31.27 1.55
CA ARG A 53 -15.25 -30.14 2.07
C ARG A 53 -14.80 -28.87 1.40
N CYS A 54 -15.75 -28.04 1.02
CA CYS A 54 -15.50 -26.74 0.42
C CYS A 54 -15.74 -25.63 1.46
N HIS A 55 -14.75 -24.81 1.66
CA HIS A 55 -14.82 -23.63 2.53
C HIS A 55 -14.73 -22.38 1.67
N GLU A 56 -15.65 -21.47 1.85
CA GLU A 56 -15.72 -20.21 1.11
C GLU A 56 -15.63 -19.04 2.06
N ALA A 57 -14.91 -18.00 1.66
CA ALA A 57 -14.79 -16.76 2.42
C ALA A 57 -14.91 -15.54 1.53
N THR A 58 -15.55 -14.51 2.05
CA THR A 58 -15.46 -13.15 1.52
C THR A 58 -14.39 -12.38 2.28
N LEU A 59 -13.81 -11.38 1.63
CA LEU A 59 -12.78 -10.57 2.24
C LEU A 59 -13.30 -9.17 2.55
N ALA A 60 -12.84 -8.62 3.66
CA ALA A 60 -13.10 -7.25 4.06
C ALA A 60 -11.83 -6.56 4.51
N ILE A 61 -11.82 -5.24 4.46
CA ILE A 61 -10.77 -4.39 5.03
C ILE A 61 -11.29 -3.68 6.27
N CYS A 62 -10.40 -3.14 7.09
CA CYS A 62 -10.78 -2.26 8.17
C CYS A 62 -11.56 -1.05 7.61
N PRO A 63 -12.79 -0.78 8.12
CA PRO A 63 -13.62 0.32 7.65
C PRO A 63 -13.12 1.69 8.11
N GLU A 64 -12.16 1.75 9.03
CA GLU A 64 -11.59 3.01 9.50
C GLU A 64 -10.75 3.65 8.39
N PRO A 65 -11.09 4.86 7.92
CA PRO A 65 -10.40 5.52 6.79
C PRO A 65 -8.89 5.67 6.98
N ARG A 66 -8.45 5.94 8.22
CA ARG A 66 -7.05 6.19 8.57
C ARG A 66 -6.38 5.03 9.29
N CYS A 67 -7.02 3.88 9.37
CA CYS A 67 -6.38 2.72 9.99
C CYS A 67 -5.05 2.40 9.28
N ALA A 68 -4.00 2.24 10.08
CA ALA A 68 -2.67 1.86 9.61
C ALA A 68 -2.52 0.35 9.36
N CYS A 69 -3.56 -0.45 9.59
CA CYS A 69 -3.54 -1.88 9.31
C CYS A 69 -3.50 -2.12 7.80
N PHE A 70 -2.72 -3.11 7.40
CA PHE A 70 -2.65 -3.59 6.02
C PHE A 70 -3.05 -5.07 5.98
N ASP A 71 -4.21 -5.34 6.60
CA ASP A 71 -4.69 -6.68 6.86
C ASP A 71 -6.05 -6.89 6.21
N LEU A 72 -6.24 -8.07 5.65
CA LEU A 72 -7.52 -8.54 5.14
C LEU A 72 -8.20 -9.40 6.19
N ARG A 73 -9.48 -9.20 6.37
CA ARG A 73 -10.34 -10.03 7.22
C ARG A 73 -11.08 -11.02 6.33
N PHE A 74 -10.97 -12.30 6.65
CA PHE A 74 -11.69 -13.38 5.99
C PHE A 74 -12.94 -13.70 6.81
N HIS A 75 -14.10 -13.54 6.20
CA HIS A 75 -15.39 -13.95 6.73
C HIS A 75 -15.78 -15.27 6.08
N TRP A 76 -15.59 -16.37 6.79
CA TRP A 76 -15.94 -17.70 6.30
C TRP A 76 -17.45 -17.86 6.23
N LEU A 77 -17.93 -18.32 5.09
CA LEU A 77 -19.34 -18.62 4.91
C LEU A 77 -19.63 -19.97 5.54
N PRO A 78 -20.75 -20.13 6.25
CA PRO A 78 -21.14 -21.44 6.76
C PRO A 78 -21.31 -22.38 5.58
N PRO A 79 -20.88 -23.67 5.70
CA PRO A 79 -21.17 -24.67 4.69
C PRO A 79 -22.68 -24.66 4.44
N SER A 80 -23.09 -24.66 3.17
CA SER A 80 -24.47 -24.48 2.75
C SER A 80 -25.37 -25.60 3.28
N VAL A 81 -25.85 -25.44 4.49
CA VAL A 81 -26.94 -26.20 5.07
C VAL A 81 -28.05 -25.20 5.34
N ASN A 82 -28.97 -25.09 4.40
CA ASN A 82 -30.24 -24.36 4.50
C ASN A 82 -30.19 -22.99 5.16
N ALA A 83 -30.31 -21.94 4.37
CA ALA A 83 -30.33 -20.51 4.72
C ALA A 83 -31.39 -20.05 5.76
N LEU A 84 -31.88 -20.92 6.62
CA LEU A 84 -32.93 -20.66 7.62
C LEU A 84 -32.45 -20.63 9.07
N ALA A 85 -31.15 -20.86 9.35
CA ALA A 85 -30.60 -20.78 10.70
C ALA A 85 -29.81 -19.47 10.90
N ALA A 86 -30.52 -18.35 10.95
CA ALA A 86 -29.95 -17.02 11.16
C ALA A 86 -29.45 -16.72 12.60
N ALA A 87 -29.16 -17.71 13.42
CA ALA A 87 -28.75 -17.57 14.83
C ALA A 87 -27.60 -18.53 15.21
N GLY A 88 -26.68 -18.79 14.28
CA GLY A 88 -25.43 -19.52 14.60
C GLY A 88 -24.40 -18.61 15.29
N PRO A 89 -23.35 -19.18 15.93
CA PRO A 89 -22.23 -18.40 16.41
C PRO A 89 -21.63 -17.60 15.26
N PRO A 90 -21.03 -16.41 15.54
CA PRO A 90 -20.39 -15.61 14.50
C PRO A 90 -19.40 -16.47 13.73
N ALA A 91 -19.38 -16.32 12.39
CA ALA A 91 -18.46 -17.03 11.54
C ALA A 91 -17.01 -16.73 12.00
N PRO A 92 -16.12 -17.75 12.02
CA PRO A 92 -14.76 -17.54 12.40
C PRO A 92 -14.07 -16.53 11.48
N GLU A 93 -13.25 -15.65 12.05
CA GLU A 93 -12.56 -14.60 11.32
C GLU A 93 -11.05 -14.84 11.37
N PHE A 94 -10.40 -14.72 10.21
CA PHE A 94 -8.94 -14.69 10.08
C PHE A 94 -8.50 -13.33 9.61
N TRP A 95 -7.25 -13.01 9.90
CA TRP A 95 -6.59 -11.84 9.32
C TRP A 95 -5.36 -12.28 8.55
N LEU A 96 -5.22 -11.78 7.33
CA LEU A 96 -4.01 -11.94 6.51
C LEU A 96 -3.30 -10.59 6.42
N SER A 97 -2.09 -10.49 6.94
CA SER A 97 -1.25 -9.33 6.70
C SER A 97 -0.72 -9.34 5.27
N LEU A 98 -1.09 -8.34 4.50
CA LEU A 98 -0.58 -8.13 3.14
C LEU A 98 0.89 -7.69 3.13
N LYS A 99 1.42 -7.25 4.27
CA LYS A 99 2.82 -6.85 4.41
C LYS A 99 3.75 -8.06 4.56
N THR A 100 3.36 -9.01 5.41
CA THR A 100 4.22 -10.13 5.84
C THR A 100 3.76 -11.48 5.32
N LYS A 101 2.61 -11.55 4.64
CA LYS A 101 1.95 -12.80 4.24
C LYS A 101 1.68 -13.72 5.45
N THR A 102 1.41 -13.12 6.61
CA THR A 102 1.14 -13.85 7.86
C THR A 102 -0.35 -13.94 8.09
N VAL A 103 -0.86 -15.13 8.36
CA VAL A 103 -2.25 -15.35 8.78
C VAL A 103 -2.30 -15.34 10.29
N PHE A 104 -3.22 -14.56 10.85
CA PHE A 104 -3.47 -14.45 12.29
C PHE A 104 -4.84 -15.02 12.62
N LEU A 105 -4.89 -15.77 13.70
CA LEU A 105 -6.08 -16.32 14.31
C LEU A 105 -6.24 -15.73 15.71
N THR A 106 -7.45 -15.69 16.23
CA THR A 106 -7.61 -15.44 17.67
C THR A 106 -7.20 -16.68 18.47
N PRO A 107 -6.78 -16.52 19.76
CA PRO A 107 -6.37 -17.67 20.59
C PRO A 107 -7.44 -18.75 20.75
N GLU A 108 -8.71 -18.38 20.62
CA GLU A 108 -9.83 -19.32 20.63
C GLU A 108 -9.85 -20.17 19.36
N LEU A 109 -9.62 -19.54 18.20
CA LEU A 109 -9.63 -20.19 16.88
C LEU A 109 -8.38 -21.03 16.64
N GLU A 110 -7.26 -20.72 17.30
CA GLU A 110 -6.04 -21.54 17.26
C GLU A 110 -6.24 -22.96 17.84
N LYS A 111 -7.32 -23.19 18.58
CA LYS A 111 -7.66 -24.50 19.13
C LYS A 111 -8.48 -25.38 18.15
N GLU A 112 -8.92 -24.80 17.06
CA GLU A 112 -9.75 -25.48 16.05
C GLU A 112 -8.84 -26.03 14.95
N PRO A 113 -8.60 -27.36 14.84
CA PRO A 113 -7.65 -27.94 13.91
C PRO A 113 -7.98 -27.62 12.44
N GLU A 114 -9.26 -27.53 12.11
CA GLU A 114 -9.72 -27.22 10.76
C GLU A 114 -9.35 -25.79 10.37
N LEU A 115 -9.53 -24.83 11.27
CA LEU A 115 -9.18 -23.41 11.03
C LEU A 115 -7.68 -23.21 10.92
N LEU A 116 -6.88 -23.90 11.73
CA LEU A 116 -5.43 -23.91 11.58
C LEU A 116 -5.01 -24.43 10.20
N ARG A 117 -5.63 -25.51 9.73
CA ARG A 117 -5.35 -26.08 8.42
C ARG A 117 -5.72 -25.11 7.28
N LEU A 118 -6.85 -24.43 7.36
CA LEU A 118 -7.23 -23.38 6.40
C LEU A 118 -6.20 -22.22 6.38
N ALA A 119 -5.73 -21.78 7.54
CA ALA A 119 -4.72 -20.73 7.66
C ALA A 119 -3.37 -21.15 7.05
N GLU A 120 -2.97 -22.42 7.24
CA GLU A 120 -1.75 -22.98 6.64
C GLU A 120 -1.83 -23.01 5.11
N ILE A 121 -2.99 -23.43 4.56
CA ILE A 121 -3.21 -23.45 3.12
C ILE A 121 -3.16 -22.03 2.54
N LEU A 122 -3.86 -21.07 3.15
CA LEU A 122 -3.79 -19.68 2.72
C LEU A 122 -2.34 -19.19 2.66
N ARG A 123 -1.55 -19.49 3.68
CA ARG A 123 -0.15 -19.07 3.75
C ARG A 123 0.71 -19.74 2.68
N ALA A 124 0.47 -21.03 2.41
CA ALA A 124 1.28 -21.83 1.50
C ALA A 124 0.92 -21.58 0.02
N GLU A 125 -0.37 -21.51 -0.29
CA GLU A 125 -0.87 -21.53 -1.66
C GLU A 125 -1.08 -20.15 -2.28
N LEU A 126 -1.25 -19.06 -1.47
CA LEU A 126 -1.33 -17.71 -2.02
C LEU A 126 -0.02 -17.35 -2.71
N THR A 127 -0.11 -17.07 -4.01
CA THR A 127 1.03 -16.66 -4.82
C THR A 127 1.35 -15.18 -4.64
N ASP A 128 2.54 -14.76 -5.07
CA ASP A 128 2.89 -13.32 -5.09
C ASP A 128 1.99 -12.52 -6.04
N ALA A 129 1.50 -13.15 -7.11
CA ALA A 129 0.53 -12.54 -8.02
C ALA A 129 -0.82 -12.31 -7.32
N ASP A 130 -1.31 -13.27 -6.54
CA ASP A 130 -2.53 -13.12 -5.74
C ASP A 130 -2.37 -12.00 -4.71
N LEU A 131 -1.23 -11.95 -4.01
CA LEU A 131 -0.94 -10.90 -3.04
C LEU A 131 -0.87 -9.52 -3.69
N LEU A 132 -0.34 -9.41 -4.92
CA LEU A 132 -0.33 -8.15 -5.65
C LEU A 132 -1.76 -7.68 -5.96
N GLN A 133 -2.61 -8.57 -6.47
CA GLN A 133 -4.02 -8.27 -6.76
C GLN A 133 -4.78 -7.88 -5.49
N LEU A 134 -4.57 -8.60 -4.38
CA LEU A 134 -5.18 -8.29 -3.08
C LEU A 134 -4.74 -6.93 -2.54
N ARG A 135 -3.47 -6.56 -2.71
CA ARG A 135 -2.95 -5.22 -2.35
C ARG A 135 -3.59 -4.11 -3.19
N GLU A 136 -3.73 -4.31 -4.48
CA GLU A 136 -4.41 -3.35 -5.37
C GLU A 136 -5.88 -3.19 -4.98
N TRP A 137 -6.57 -4.28 -4.72
CA TRP A 137 -7.95 -4.26 -4.25
C TRP A 137 -8.08 -3.57 -2.89
N PHE A 138 -7.17 -3.83 -1.94
CA PHE A 138 -7.15 -3.17 -0.64
C PHE A 138 -7.07 -1.65 -0.81
N LEU A 139 -6.15 -1.15 -1.63
CA LEU A 139 -5.99 0.29 -1.86
C LEU A 139 -7.22 0.90 -2.54
N ALA A 140 -7.79 0.23 -3.53
CA ALA A 140 -9.00 0.70 -4.20
C ALA A 140 -10.21 0.74 -3.25
N THR A 141 -10.35 -0.27 -2.39
CA THR A 141 -11.41 -0.34 -1.37
C THR A 141 -11.19 0.73 -0.29
N LYS A 142 -9.94 0.96 0.14
CA LYS A 142 -9.60 2.03 1.09
C LYS A 142 -9.95 3.41 0.52
N LEU A 143 -9.69 3.64 -0.77
CA LEU A 143 -10.11 4.87 -1.45
C LEU A 143 -11.64 5.04 -1.39
N ALA A 144 -12.40 3.99 -1.68
CA ALA A 144 -13.87 4.02 -1.62
C ALA A 144 -14.34 4.32 -0.19
N VAL A 145 -13.76 3.69 0.84
CA VAL A 145 -14.06 3.99 2.25
C VAL A 145 -13.81 5.46 2.55
N ILE A 146 -12.67 6.02 2.18
CA ILE A 146 -12.35 7.44 2.40
C ILE A 146 -13.36 8.33 1.69
N GLN A 147 -13.75 8.00 0.46
CA GLN A 147 -14.70 8.81 -0.32
C GLN A 147 -16.14 8.76 0.22
N THR A 148 -16.55 7.69 0.83
CA THR A 148 -17.92 7.50 1.32
C THR A 148 -18.10 7.86 2.80
N THR A 149 -17.03 7.82 3.61
CA THR A 149 -17.11 8.18 5.03
C THR A 149 -17.38 9.68 5.18
N PRO A 150 -18.40 10.09 5.96
CA PRO A 150 -18.66 11.50 6.25
C PRO A 150 -17.44 12.18 6.89
N PRO A 151 -17.12 13.44 6.54
CA PRO A 151 -15.99 14.16 7.16
C PRO A 151 -16.09 14.28 8.69
N SER A 152 -17.31 14.29 9.25
CA SER A 152 -17.57 14.33 10.70
C SER A 152 -17.18 13.05 11.42
N GLU A 153 -17.11 11.93 10.71
CA GLU A 153 -16.76 10.60 11.25
C GLU A 153 -15.28 10.24 11.05
N MET A 154 -14.53 11.12 10.37
CA MET A 154 -13.10 10.89 10.13
C MET A 154 -12.25 11.61 11.18
N ASP A 155 -11.35 10.88 11.84
CA ASP A 155 -10.28 11.50 12.62
C ASP A 155 -9.18 12.03 11.68
N ILE A 156 -9.24 13.31 11.38
CA ILE A 156 -8.31 14.02 10.51
C ILE A 156 -7.44 15.02 11.26
N THR A 157 -7.43 14.97 12.60
CA THR A 157 -6.77 15.98 13.46
C THR A 157 -5.25 15.94 13.35
N ASN A 158 -4.66 14.78 13.08
CA ASN A 158 -3.20 14.55 13.06
C ASN A 158 -2.67 14.22 11.66
N LEU A 159 -3.24 14.80 10.60
CA LEU A 159 -2.64 14.65 9.27
C LEU A 159 -1.30 15.38 9.23
N PRO A 160 -0.26 14.76 8.66
CA PRO A 160 1.00 15.47 8.43
C PRO A 160 0.75 16.77 7.65
N TYR A 161 1.21 17.88 8.20
CA TYR A 161 1.08 19.16 7.55
C TYR A 161 2.33 19.42 6.71
N ALA A 162 2.12 19.57 5.41
CA ALA A 162 3.20 19.95 4.53
C ALA A 162 3.35 21.46 4.58
N ASP A 163 4.19 21.96 5.48
CA ASP A 163 4.55 23.36 5.53
C ASP A 163 5.14 23.82 4.18
N GLY A 164 4.40 24.68 3.51
CA GLY A 164 4.90 25.42 2.35
C GLY A 164 4.82 24.76 0.97
N GLY A 165 4.32 23.55 0.82
CA GLY A 165 4.30 22.93 -0.51
C GLY A 165 3.23 21.91 -0.75
N LEU A 166 2.51 21.47 0.26
CA LEU A 166 1.44 20.47 0.17
C LEU A 166 1.86 19.16 -0.55
N MET A 167 3.14 18.80 -0.41
CA MET A 167 3.67 17.52 -0.84
C MET A 167 3.79 16.60 0.37
N VAL A 168 3.11 15.47 0.35
CA VAL A 168 3.02 14.52 1.47
C VAL A 168 3.46 13.16 1.01
N ARG A 169 4.22 12.47 1.87
CA ARG A 169 4.62 11.08 1.65
C ARG A 169 3.46 10.15 1.98
N PHE A 170 3.23 9.17 1.13
CA PHE A 170 2.17 8.20 1.39
C PHE A 170 2.41 7.45 2.72
N VAL A 171 3.65 7.08 3.00
CA VAL A 171 4.03 6.35 4.22
C VAL A 171 3.89 7.16 5.53
N GLU A 172 3.84 8.49 5.46
CA GLU A 172 3.59 9.35 6.63
C GLU A 172 2.12 9.31 7.06
N VAL A 173 1.22 9.08 6.11
CA VAL A 173 -0.22 8.98 6.36
C VAL A 173 -0.65 7.54 6.54
N PHE A 174 -0.12 6.66 5.69
CA PHE A 174 -0.46 5.25 5.63
C PHE A 174 0.81 4.38 5.66
N PRO A 175 1.29 4.00 6.86
CA PRO A 175 2.57 3.28 7.02
C PRO A 175 2.56 1.85 6.49
N TYR A 176 1.42 1.39 5.99
CA TYR A 176 1.28 0.09 5.33
C TYR A 176 1.56 0.11 3.83
N GLY A 177 1.76 1.28 3.24
CA GLY A 177 2.13 1.36 1.83
C GLY A 177 3.35 0.48 1.60
N SER A 178 3.22 -0.53 0.72
CA SER A 178 4.37 -1.33 0.30
C SER A 178 5.43 -0.38 -0.25
N PRO A 179 6.62 -0.32 0.31
CA PRO A 179 7.68 0.47 -0.28
C PRO A 179 7.90 -0.02 -1.71
N LEU A 180 8.10 0.91 -2.63
CA LEU A 180 8.44 0.60 -4.02
C LEU A 180 9.92 0.22 -4.06
N ASN A 181 10.24 -0.97 -3.56
CA ASN A 181 11.60 -1.52 -3.58
C ASN A 181 11.87 -2.13 -4.95
N PHE A 182 13.11 -2.01 -5.39
CA PHE A 182 13.55 -2.62 -6.65
C PHE A 182 15.06 -2.87 -6.62
N THR A 183 15.54 -3.65 -7.59
CA THR A 183 16.95 -3.97 -7.74
C THR A 183 17.51 -3.31 -8.99
N TRP A 184 18.66 -2.65 -8.86
CA TRP A 184 19.43 -2.12 -9.97
C TRP A 184 20.90 -2.52 -9.83
N ASN A 185 21.45 -3.22 -10.83
CA ASN A 185 22.82 -3.72 -10.85
C ASN A 185 23.25 -4.50 -9.59
N GLY A 186 22.34 -5.32 -9.03
CA GLY A 186 22.59 -6.09 -7.80
C GLY A 186 22.47 -5.29 -6.52
N GLU A 187 22.14 -4.01 -6.58
CA GLU A 187 21.93 -3.14 -5.43
C GLU A 187 20.43 -3.01 -5.10
N ALA A 188 20.11 -2.98 -3.82
CA ALA A 188 18.73 -2.78 -3.37
C ALA A 188 18.41 -1.28 -3.24
N TRP A 189 17.31 -0.88 -3.84
CA TRP A 189 16.81 0.48 -3.88
C TRP A 189 15.36 0.55 -3.39
N ALA A 190 14.95 1.70 -2.88
CA ALA A 190 13.56 2.04 -2.58
C ALA A 190 13.21 3.40 -3.16
N VAL A 191 11.92 3.65 -3.32
CA VAL A 191 11.41 4.95 -3.71
C VAL A 191 10.70 5.61 -2.53
N ASP A 192 11.12 6.84 -2.21
CA ASP A 192 10.37 7.76 -1.38
C ASP A 192 9.49 8.63 -2.29
N GLU A 193 8.18 8.43 -2.18
CA GLU A 193 7.18 9.05 -3.05
C GLU A 193 6.45 10.17 -2.31
N GLN A 194 6.33 11.34 -2.95
CA GLN A 194 5.65 12.51 -2.39
C GLN A 194 4.58 12.99 -3.38
N TYR A 195 3.39 13.24 -2.88
CA TYR A 195 2.20 13.56 -3.65
C TYR A 195 1.68 14.96 -3.34
N CYS A 196 1.21 15.66 -4.37
CA CYS A 196 0.51 16.91 -4.19
C CYS A 196 -0.88 16.68 -3.59
N VAL A 197 -1.13 17.24 -2.42
CA VAL A 197 -2.42 17.16 -1.73
C VAL A 197 -3.15 18.50 -1.67
N GLN A 198 -2.72 19.47 -2.47
CA GLN A 198 -3.35 20.78 -2.53
C GLN A 198 -4.81 20.65 -2.97
N PRO A 199 -5.78 21.19 -2.21
CA PRO A 199 -7.19 21.15 -2.57
C PRO A 199 -7.45 21.78 -3.94
N GLY A 200 -8.23 21.09 -4.77
CA GLY A 200 -8.55 21.54 -6.13
C GLY A 200 -7.39 21.44 -7.13
N CYS A 201 -6.23 20.93 -6.74
CA CYS A 201 -5.14 20.68 -7.67
C CYS A 201 -5.44 19.45 -8.52
N GLU A 202 -5.42 19.61 -9.84
CA GLU A 202 -5.61 18.53 -10.81
C GLU A 202 -4.29 17.91 -11.31
N CYS A 203 -3.16 18.28 -10.70
CA CYS A 203 -1.87 17.75 -11.12
C CYS A 203 -1.84 16.22 -10.95
N LYS A 204 -1.15 15.57 -11.87
CA LYS A 204 -0.88 14.12 -11.86
C LYS A 204 0.60 13.84 -11.64
N GLU A 205 1.31 14.83 -11.07
CA GLU A 205 2.74 14.78 -10.84
C GLU A 205 3.03 14.48 -9.37
N MET A 206 4.08 13.72 -9.14
CA MET A 206 4.64 13.41 -7.84
C MET A 206 6.16 13.50 -7.89
N VAL A 207 6.79 13.56 -6.74
CA VAL A 207 8.25 13.45 -6.63
C VAL A 207 8.58 12.01 -6.26
N LEU A 208 9.47 11.39 -7.04
CA LEU A 208 10.07 10.09 -6.74
C LEU A 208 11.54 10.31 -6.40
N SER A 209 11.92 10.03 -5.15
CA SER A 209 13.31 10.09 -4.69
C SER A 209 13.85 8.67 -4.52
N PHE A 210 14.96 8.36 -5.17
CA PHE A 210 15.53 7.02 -5.19
C PHE A 210 16.54 6.87 -4.05
N LEU A 211 16.25 5.96 -3.12
CA LEU A 211 17.05 5.69 -1.94
C LEU A 211 17.77 4.35 -2.12
N ARG A 212 19.09 4.38 -2.09
CA ARG A 212 19.90 3.17 -2.10
C ARG A 212 19.92 2.57 -0.71
N LEU A 213 19.43 1.33 -0.57
CA LEU A 213 19.33 0.62 0.71
C LEU A 213 20.57 -0.23 1.00
N MET A 214 21.02 -1.00 -0.01
CA MET A 214 22.16 -1.90 0.10
C MET A 214 23.02 -1.83 -1.16
N ASP A 215 24.33 -2.06 -0.99
CA ASP A 215 25.23 -2.24 -2.12
C ASP A 215 25.13 -3.68 -2.70
N ALA A 216 25.85 -3.95 -3.77
CA ALA A 216 25.87 -5.25 -4.42
C ALA A 216 26.45 -6.37 -3.55
N ALA A 217 27.15 -6.04 -2.46
CA ALA A 217 27.65 -6.98 -1.48
C ALA A 217 26.66 -7.21 -0.31
N GLY A 218 25.44 -6.62 -0.36
CA GLY A 218 24.41 -6.74 0.66
C GLY A 218 24.67 -5.91 1.92
N ARG A 219 25.56 -4.92 1.88
CA ARG A 219 25.85 -4.05 3.01
C ARG A 219 24.91 -2.86 3.03
N ASN A 220 24.36 -2.52 4.20
CA ASN A 220 23.55 -1.33 4.37
C ASN A 220 24.33 -0.07 4.04
N ILE A 221 23.70 0.85 3.32
CA ILE A 221 24.30 2.12 2.92
C ILE A 221 23.75 3.23 3.80
N ALA A 222 24.64 4.09 4.28
CA ALA A 222 24.23 5.30 4.98
C ALA A 222 23.33 6.17 4.07
N ALA A 223 22.33 6.82 4.67
CA ALA A 223 21.39 7.67 3.94
C ALA A 223 22.13 8.68 3.05
N ILE A 224 21.79 8.69 1.77
CA ILE A 224 22.34 9.63 0.80
C ILE A 224 21.79 11.03 1.12
N LYS A 225 22.68 12.01 1.35
CA LYS A 225 22.26 13.38 1.68
C LYS A 225 21.43 14.05 0.59
N CYS A 226 21.64 13.66 -0.67
CA CYS A 226 20.94 14.20 -1.82
C CYS A 226 20.61 13.03 -2.77
N PRO A 227 19.50 12.31 -2.54
CA PRO A 227 19.12 11.21 -3.42
C PRO A 227 18.76 11.73 -4.81
N PRO A 228 19.04 10.97 -5.88
CA PRO A 228 18.53 11.29 -7.19
C PRO A 228 17.00 11.28 -7.15
N ALA A 229 16.36 12.31 -7.75
CA ALA A 229 14.93 12.48 -7.70
C ALA A 229 14.39 13.05 -9.00
N LEU A 230 13.14 12.72 -9.32
CA LEU A 230 12.44 13.22 -10.49
C LEU A 230 10.98 13.58 -10.17
N TYR A 231 10.44 14.53 -10.92
CA TYR A 231 8.99 14.65 -11.08
C TYR A 231 8.52 13.57 -12.04
N TYR A 232 7.50 12.85 -11.65
CA TYR A 232 6.88 11.81 -12.45
C TYR A 232 5.39 12.06 -12.59
N ASN A 233 4.91 12.08 -13.82
CA ASN A 233 3.48 12.17 -14.11
C ASN A 233 2.95 10.76 -14.40
N HIS A 234 2.16 10.20 -13.49
CA HIS A 234 1.67 8.82 -13.61
C HIS A 234 0.70 8.61 -14.79
N HIS A 235 0.02 9.67 -15.26
CA HIS A 235 -0.91 9.59 -16.39
C HIS A 235 -0.17 9.62 -17.73
N THR A 236 0.74 10.60 -17.94
CA THR A 236 1.50 10.74 -19.19
C THR A 236 2.79 9.94 -19.21
N GLN A 237 3.20 9.38 -18.08
CA GLN A 237 4.45 8.66 -17.84
C GLN A 237 5.73 9.48 -18.13
N ARG A 238 5.59 10.79 -18.20
CA ARG A 238 6.72 11.70 -18.39
C ARG A 238 7.47 11.91 -17.08
N ALA A 239 8.79 11.95 -17.18
CA ALA A 239 9.69 12.21 -16.09
C ALA A 239 10.53 13.47 -16.35
N LYS A 240 10.80 14.25 -15.29
CA LYS A 240 11.70 15.41 -15.34
C LYS A 240 12.63 15.36 -14.13
N PRO A 241 13.95 15.50 -14.30
CA PRO A 241 14.88 15.51 -13.18
C PRO A 241 14.58 16.67 -12.19
N VAL A 242 14.59 16.33 -10.90
CA VAL A 242 14.56 17.32 -9.78
C VAL A 242 15.96 17.45 -9.20
N ALA A 243 16.59 16.31 -8.90
CA ALA A 243 17.94 16.22 -8.39
C ALA A 243 18.65 15.02 -9.05
N ARG A 244 19.87 15.25 -9.51
CA ARG A 244 20.67 14.16 -10.17
C ARG A 244 21.36 13.24 -9.17
N GLY A 245 21.27 13.55 -7.88
CA GLY A 245 21.99 12.81 -6.85
C GLY A 245 23.44 13.31 -6.68
N GLN A 246 24.23 12.53 -5.95
CA GLN A 246 25.67 12.78 -5.78
C GLN A 246 26.44 12.29 -7.01
N GLU A 247 27.69 12.71 -7.15
CA GLU A 247 28.61 12.18 -8.16
C GLU A 247 28.69 10.66 -8.04
N GLY A 248 28.58 9.95 -9.19
CA GLY A 248 28.51 8.48 -9.22
C GLY A 248 27.11 7.89 -9.00
N SER A 249 26.08 8.72 -8.81
CA SER A 249 24.69 8.21 -8.77
C SER A 249 24.28 7.66 -10.15
N PRO A 250 23.46 6.57 -10.18
CA PRO A 250 22.96 6.04 -11.43
C PRO A 250 22.12 7.06 -12.21
N PRO A 251 22.06 6.93 -13.54
CA PRO A 251 21.13 7.72 -14.36
C PRO A 251 19.68 7.53 -13.92
N LEU A 252 18.93 8.62 -13.76
CA LEU A 252 17.52 8.58 -13.32
C LEU A 252 16.63 7.71 -14.22
N ASP A 253 16.86 7.75 -15.54
CA ASP A 253 16.10 6.95 -16.48
C ASP A 253 16.35 5.44 -16.29
N SER A 254 17.57 5.05 -15.91
CA SER A 254 17.90 3.65 -15.61
C SER A 254 17.25 3.17 -14.31
N LEU A 255 17.20 4.02 -13.27
CA LEU A 255 16.51 3.71 -12.03
C LEU A 255 15.00 3.61 -12.24
N LEU A 256 14.40 4.54 -12.99
CA LEU A 256 12.98 4.50 -13.32
C LEU A 256 12.62 3.27 -14.17
N ALA A 257 13.47 2.90 -15.13
CA ALA A 257 13.27 1.69 -15.93
C ALA A 257 13.34 0.41 -15.08
N ALA A 258 14.27 0.35 -14.13
CA ALA A 258 14.36 -0.77 -13.20
C ALA A 258 13.13 -0.87 -12.29
N LEU A 259 12.68 0.25 -11.74
CA LEU A 259 11.47 0.33 -10.95
C LEU A 259 10.23 -0.16 -11.74
N LYS A 260 10.05 0.32 -12.96
CA LYS A 260 8.92 -0.10 -13.82
C LYS A 260 8.94 -1.59 -14.17
N ARG A 261 10.12 -2.17 -14.30
CA ARG A 261 10.28 -3.60 -14.60
C ARG A 261 9.85 -4.49 -13.43
N GLU A 262 10.12 -4.07 -12.19
CA GLU A 262 9.74 -4.83 -11.00
C GLU A 262 8.31 -4.52 -10.52
N HIS A 263 7.74 -3.40 -10.97
CA HIS A 263 6.38 -2.97 -10.62
C HIS A 263 5.57 -2.73 -11.88
N GLU A 264 5.05 -3.80 -12.49
CA GLU A 264 4.25 -3.72 -13.72
C GLU A 264 3.03 -2.79 -13.60
N SER A 265 2.40 -2.75 -12.44
CA SER A 265 1.25 -1.88 -12.14
C SER A 265 1.65 -0.53 -11.52
N LEU A 266 2.91 -0.10 -11.62
CA LEU A 266 3.43 1.11 -10.96
C LEU A 266 2.52 2.33 -11.14
N ASN A 267 2.13 2.65 -12.38
CA ASN A 267 1.33 3.85 -12.64
C ASN A 267 -0.02 3.80 -11.93
N ARG A 268 -0.68 2.64 -11.93
CA ARG A 268 -1.95 2.43 -11.24
C ARG A 268 -1.80 2.53 -9.72
N GLN A 269 -0.72 1.98 -9.17
CA GLN A 269 -0.43 2.09 -7.73
C GLN A 269 -0.20 3.55 -7.33
N LEU A 270 0.63 4.29 -8.08
CA LEU A 270 0.92 5.70 -7.84
C LEU A 270 -0.35 6.56 -7.97
N GLU A 271 -1.18 6.31 -8.99
CA GLU A 271 -2.46 6.98 -9.17
C GLU A 271 -3.40 6.74 -7.99
N THR A 272 -3.57 5.48 -7.59
CA THR A 272 -4.46 5.12 -6.47
C THR A 272 -3.99 5.77 -5.17
N ARG A 273 -2.70 5.74 -4.87
CA ARG A 273 -2.12 6.39 -3.69
C ARG A 273 -2.34 7.91 -3.71
N HIS A 274 -2.14 8.54 -4.87
CA HIS A 274 -2.39 9.97 -5.05
C HIS A 274 -3.86 10.32 -4.79
N LEU A 275 -4.80 9.57 -5.35
CA LEU A 275 -6.23 9.76 -5.15
C LEU A 275 -6.65 9.55 -3.69
N ILE A 276 -6.08 8.58 -3.00
CA ILE A 276 -6.29 8.35 -1.55
C ILE A 276 -5.90 9.61 -0.77
N LEU A 277 -4.68 10.11 -0.97
CA LEU A 277 -4.19 11.29 -0.27
C LEU A 277 -5.00 12.54 -0.62
N GLN A 278 -5.26 12.80 -1.91
CA GLN A 278 -6.08 13.94 -2.34
C GLN A 278 -7.48 13.90 -1.71
N SER A 279 -8.12 12.73 -1.71
CA SER A 279 -9.46 12.57 -1.14
C SER A 279 -9.46 12.81 0.37
N LEU A 280 -8.46 12.32 1.08
CA LEU A 280 -8.34 12.50 2.53
C LEU A 280 -8.10 13.97 2.88
N TYR A 281 -7.17 14.63 2.22
CA TYR A 281 -6.82 16.02 2.47
C TYR A 281 -7.94 16.98 2.06
N ALA A 282 -8.63 16.74 0.94
CA ALA A 282 -9.79 17.52 0.56
C ALA A 282 -10.87 17.51 1.65
N ARG A 283 -11.12 16.36 2.27
CA ARG A 283 -12.07 16.23 3.39
C ARG A 283 -11.58 16.94 4.65
N HIS A 284 -10.29 16.88 4.94
CA HIS A 284 -9.68 17.63 6.05
C HIS A 284 -9.92 19.14 5.88
N PHE A 285 -9.67 19.69 4.71
CA PHE A 285 -9.89 21.11 4.43
C PHE A 285 -11.38 21.49 4.52
N LEU A 286 -12.29 20.66 4.01
CA LEU A 286 -13.73 20.89 4.11
C LEU A 286 -14.20 20.90 5.58
N ALA A 287 -13.68 20.01 6.42
CA ALA A 287 -14.02 19.96 7.84
C ALA A 287 -13.48 21.19 8.59
N GLN A 288 -12.33 21.73 8.22
CA GLN A 288 -11.81 22.96 8.81
C GLN A 288 -12.64 24.19 8.43
N THR A 289 -13.09 24.28 7.17
CA THR A 289 -13.93 25.40 6.71
C THR A 289 -15.30 25.40 7.39
N SER A 290 -15.89 24.26 7.61
CA SER A 290 -17.18 24.16 8.33
C SER A 290 -17.09 24.55 9.82
N LYS A 291 -15.91 24.53 10.42
CA LYS A 291 -15.66 24.93 11.82
C LYS A 291 -15.33 26.42 12.01
N GLY A 292 -15.58 27.28 11.03
CA GLY A 292 -15.51 28.74 11.18
C GLY A 292 -14.22 29.41 10.72
N LEU A 293 -13.34 28.71 9.96
CA LEU A 293 -12.14 29.29 9.34
C LEU A 293 -12.43 29.99 7.98
N GLN A 294 -13.69 30.38 7.72
CA GLN A 294 -14.09 31.06 6.47
C GLN A 294 -13.36 32.38 6.19
N SER A 295 -12.72 33.00 7.18
CA SER A 295 -12.07 34.30 7.00
C SER A 295 -10.65 34.24 6.42
N GLN A 296 -9.98 33.09 6.40
CA GLN A 296 -8.61 32.95 5.91
C GLN A 296 -8.49 32.40 4.49
N LEU A 297 -9.55 31.80 3.95
CA LEU A 297 -9.58 31.22 2.57
C LEU A 297 -10.10 32.19 1.49
N ALA A 298 -10.35 33.45 1.82
CA ALA A 298 -10.84 34.47 0.87
C ALA A 298 -9.82 34.95 -0.17
N ASN A 299 -8.56 34.49 -0.11
CA ASN A 299 -7.59 34.73 -1.17
C ASN A 299 -7.28 33.41 -1.87
N PRO A 300 -7.82 33.18 -3.09
CA PRO A 300 -7.30 32.11 -3.95
C PRO A 300 -5.84 32.48 -4.26
N VAL A 301 -4.90 31.84 -3.58
CA VAL A 301 -3.51 31.89 -4.00
C VAL A 301 -3.50 31.25 -5.39
N SER A 302 -3.44 32.10 -6.42
CA SER A 302 -3.23 31.68 -7.80
C SER A 302 -2.17 30.59 -7.79
N ALA A 303 -2.42 29.51 -8.53
CA ALA A 303 -1.48 28.40 -8.73
C ALA A 303 -0.17 28.97 -9.30
N VAL A 304 0.67 29.50 -8.42
CA VAL A 304 2.03 29.89 -8.75
C VAL A 304 2.76 28.57 -8.81
N SER A 305 3.12 28.16 -10.02
CA SER A 305 4.22 27.22 -10.20
C SER A 305 5.39 27.79 -9.40
N HIS A 306 5.60 27.27 -8.18
CA HIS A 306 6.67 27.75 -7.32
C HIS A 306 7.99 27.40 -8.02
N LYS A 307 8.47 28.31 -8.85
CA LYS A 307 9.89 28.35 -9.19
C LYS A 307 10.59 28.62 -7.88
N ILE A 308 11.18 27.58 -7.31
CA ILE A 308 11.97 27.69 -6.09
C ILE A 308 12.96 28.85 -6.30
N GLY A 309 12.78 29.87 -5.50
CA GLY A 309 13.61 31.07 -5.59
C GLY A 309 15.07 30.71 -5.29
N ARG A 310 16.03 31.28 -6.00
CA ARG A 310 17.46 30.98 -5.84
C ARG A 310 17.95 31.10 -4.40
N ASN A 311 17.27 31.90 -3.56
CA ASN A 311 17.62 32.17 -2.16
C ASN A 311 16.79 31.36 -1.15
N GLU A 312 15.80 30.57 -1.59
CA GLU A 312 14.97 29.74 -0.73
C GLU A 312 15.73 28.52 -0.23
N PRO A 313 15.31 27.91 0.89
CA PRO A 313 15.88 26.66 1.38
C PRO A 313 15.83 25.58 0.29
N CYS A 314 16.91 24.84 0.11
CA CYS A 314 16.96 23.80 -0.89
C CYS A 314 15.97 22.68 -0.55
N PRO A 315 15.13 22.23 -1.49
CA PRO A 315 14.13 21.16 -1.25
C PRO A 315 14.76 19.81 -0.91
N CYS A 316 16.08 19.64 -1.10
CA CYS A 316 16.80 18.44 -0.68
C CYS A 316 16.98 18.31 0.85
N GLY A 317 16.45 19.24 1.64
CA GLY A 317 16.58 19.21 3.10
C GLY A 317 17.97 19.54 3.66
N SER A 318 18.92 20.00 2.82
CA SER A 318 20.29 20.32 3.25
C SER A 318 20.42 21.57 4.14
N GLY A 319 19.34 22.32 4.35
CA GLY A 319 19.34 23.60 5.06
C GLY A 319 20.05 24.75 4.34
N ARG A 320 20.64 24.51 3.15
CA ARG A 320 21.31 25.51 2.34
C ARG A 320 20.35 26.19 1.37
N LYS A 321 20.67 27.41 0.93
CA LYS A 321 19.92 28.09 -0.13
C LYS A 321 20.00 27.29 -1.44
N TYR A 322 18.93 27.26 -2.20
CA TYR A 322 18.82 26.47 -3.44
C TYR A 322 19.97 26.76 -4.43
N LYS A 323 20.35 28.03 -4.59
CA LYS A 323 21.51 28.46 -5.42
C LYS A 323 22.85 27.89 -4.97
N GLN A 324 23.00 27.59 -3.68
CA GLN A 324 24.27 27.13 -3.08
C GLN A 324 24.27 25.58 -2.93
N CYS A 325 23.18 24.90 -3.27
CA CYS A 325 23.04 23.47 -3.16
C CYS A 325 22.78 22.84 -4.53
N CYS A 326 21.52 22.70 -4.93
CA CYS A 326 21.17 21.95 -6.13
C CYS A 326 21.14 22.79 -7.42
N LEU A 327 20.91 24.11 -7.34
CA LEU A 327 20.94 24.99 -8.53
C LEU A 327 22.37 25.23 -9.06
N GLY A 328 23.37 25.28 -8.18
CA GLY A 328 24.77 25.53 -8.57
C GLY A 328 25.48 24.38 -9.23
N LYS A 329 24.84 23.20 -9.33
CA LYS A 329 25.38 21.97 -9.94
C LYS A 329 24.73 21.59 -11.27
N SER A 330 23.88 22.45 -11.83
CA SER A 330 23.16 22.18 -13.08
C SER A 330 23.77 22.81 -14.32
N GLY A 331 25.07 23.09 -14.30
CA GLY A 331 25.78 23.69 -15.43
C GLY A 331 27.22 23.21 -15.51
N GLU A 332 27.42 22.01 -16.03
CA GLU A 332 28.56 21.56 -16.86
C GLU A 332 28.19 20.29 -17.57
#